data_d3205a402d06e1cf9748c4837826b4bb
#
_entry.id   d3205a402d06e1cf9748c4837826b4bb
#
_cell.length_a   1.000
_cell.length_b   1.000
_cell.length_c   1.000
_cell.angle_alpha   90.00
_cell.angle_beta   90.00
_cell.angle_gamma   90.00
#
_symmetry.space_group_name_H-M   'P 1'
#
loop_
_entity.id
_entity.type
_entity.pdbx_description
1 polymer ?
#
loop_
_entity_poly.entity_id
_entity_poly.type
_entity_poly.pdbx_seq_one_letter_code
_entity_poly.pdbx_strand_id
1 'polypeptide(L)'
;MKLHIYQAKDDPKKSVLMYGPVVLAGALGREDFPETDILADHLTLNNHPLIDVPVLVVDQGQLDQWVKCIDKTSLVFQTKPIGQPGNQEITFMPFYNVHHQRYSVYWYVMTEKEYLNFTDEEKEKQEIIRRITVDAVQPNEQQQEIEHHLKKENSYSGYASIVHRGWRDSRGDGFFSYEMKTEPSQPMYLLVTYFGSDDTFQSEEQTYERNFEI
;
A
#
# COMPACT_ATOMS: atom_id res chain seq x y z
N MET A 1 17.83 -14.45 24.51
CA MET A 1 17.07 -14.23 23.25
C MET A 1 18.05 -13.73 22.20
N LYS A 2 17.79 -14.02 20.92
CA LYS A 2 18.67 -13.66 19.81
C LYS A 2 17.85 -12.99 18.72
N LEU A 3 18.41 -11.97 18.06
CA LEU A 3 17.84 -11.32 16.89
C LEU A 3 17.96 -12.27 15.69
N HIS A 4 16.89 -12.41 14.91
CA HIS A 4 16.86 -13.24 13.72
C HIS A 4 15.80 -12.76 12.73
N ILE A 5 15.91 -13.22 11.50
CA ILE A 5 14.95 -12.97 10.42
C ILE A 5 14.08 -14.22 10.25
N TYR A 6 12.78 -14.01 10.14
CA TYR A 6 11.80 -15.01 9.72
C TYR A 6 11.31 -14.64 8.32
N GLN A 7 11.47 -15.56 7.37
CA GLN A 7 10.97 -15.36 5.99
C GLN A 7 9.51 -15.80 5.90
N ALA A 8 8.69 -15.01 5.25
CA ALA A 8 7.29 -15.35 4.99
C ALA A 8 7.22 -16.58 4.07
N LYS A 9 6.29 -17.50 4.37
CA LYS A 9 6.17 -18.76 3.60
C LYS A 9 5.58 -18.58 2.22
N ASP A 10 4.72 -17.58 2.08
CA ASP A 10 4.01 -17.22 0.86
C ASP A 10 4.84 -16.31 -0.06
N ASP A 11 5.74 -15.52 0.51
CA ASP A 11 6.66 -14.65 -0.24
C ASP A 11 8.04 -14.64 0.45
N PRO A 12 8.98 -15.47 0.01
CA PRO A 12 10.32 -15.55 0.61
C PRO A 12 11.14 -14.26 0.54
N LYS A 13 10.76 -13.31 -0.31
CA LYS A 13 11.38 -11.98 -0.36
C LYS A 13 10.95 -11.11 0.83
N LYS A 14 9.79 -11.40 1.43
CA LYS A 14 9.30 -10.71 2.63
C LYS A 14 9.83 -11.35 3.89
N SER A 15 10.34 -10.53 4.75
CA SER A 15 10.98 -10.92 6.00
C SER A 15 10.41 -10.17 7.19
N VAL A 16 10.45 -10.80 8.34
CA VAL A 16 10.08 -10.22 9.63
C VAL A 16 11.30 -10.27 10.54
N LEU A 17 11.65 -9.15 11.16
CA LEU A 17 12.67 -9.14 12.20
C LEU A 17 12.06 -9.56 13.53
N MET A 18 12.73 -10.47 14.23
CA MET A 18 12.27 -10.99 15.51
C MET A 18 13.41 -11.02 16.53
N TYR A 19 13.07 -10.75 17.79
CA TYR A 19 13.98 -10.97 18.92
C TYR A 19 13.44 -12.07 19.83
N GLY A 20 13.97 -13.29 19.72
CA GLY A 20 13.32 -14.46 20.27
C GLY A 20 11.90 -14.60 19.68
N PRO A 21 10.85 -14.74 20.51
CA PRO A 21 9.46 -14.82 20.01
C PRO A 21 8.84 -13.45 19.74
N VAL A 22 9.54 -12.35 20.01
CA VAL A 22 8.99 -10.99 19.88
C VAL A 22 9.14 -10.49 18.45
N VAL A 23 8.02 -10.16 17.83
CA VAL A 23 7.98 -9.49 16.51
C VAL A 23 8.40 -8.03 16.68
N LEU A 24 9.30 -7.58 15.82
CA LEU A 24 9.73 -6.20 15.76
C LEU A 24 9.07 -5.50 14.59
N ALA A 25 8.55 -4.30 14.84
CA ALA A 25 8.03 -3.41 13.81
C ALA A 25 9.00 -2.26 13.58
N GLY A 26 9.24 -1.94 12.33
CA GLY A 26 10.04 -0.77 11.98
C GLY A 26 9.19 0.48 11.87
N ALA A 27 9.62 1.53 12.57
CA ALA A 27 8.97 2.82 12.60
C ALA A 27 9.17 3.57 11.27
N LEU A 28 8.09 4.09 10.71
CA LEU A 28 8.05 4.82 9.44
C LEU A 28 7.62 6.29 9.61
N GLY A 29 7.70 6.80 10.84
CA GLY A 29 7.45 8.21 11.13
C GLY A 29 6.00 8.56 11.44
N ARG A 30 5.81 9.86 11.72
CA ARG A 30 4.53 10.45 12.11
C ARG A 30 4.12 11.63 11.22
N GLU A 31 4.81 11.83 10.12
CA GLU A 31 4.46 12.90 9.18
C GLU A 31 3.01 12.76 8.75
N ASP A 32 2.27 13.85 8.76
CA ASP A 32 0.84 13.88 8.43
C ASP A 32 -0.04 12.89 9.21
N PHE A 33 0.39 12.53 10.43
CA PHE A 33 -0.38 11.69 11.33
C PHE A 33 -1.10 12.59 12.36
N PRO A 34 -2.41 12.91 12.18
CA PRO A 34 -3.10 13.83 13.07
C PRO A 34 -3.27 13.23 14.47
N GLU A 35 -3.09 14.05 15.50
CA GLU A 35 -3.32 13.63 16.89
C GLU A 35 -4.75 13.16 17.13
N THR A 36 -5.71 13.65 16.35
CA THR A 36 -7.13 13.26 16.41
C THR A 36 -7.35 11.79 16.10
N ASP A 37 -6.47 11.14 15.36
CA ASP A 37 -6.60 9.72 15.02
C ASP A 37 -6.36 8.79 16.20
N ILE A 38 -5.72 9.30 17.23
CA ILE A 38 -5.52 8.59 18.49
C ILE A 38 -6.85 8.33 19.21
N LEU A 39 -7.81 9.22 19.01
CA LEU A 39 -9.12 9.21 19.68
C LEU A 39 -10.26 8.89 18.69
N ALA A 40 -9.95 8.64 17.44
CA ALA A 40 -10.97 8.34 16.44
C ALA A 40 -11.68 7.04 16.77
N ASP A 41 -12.99 7.04 16.63
CA ASP A 41 -13.80 5.84 16.67
C ASP A 41 -13.27 4.85 15.61
N HIS A 42 -13.22 3.57 15.97
CA HIS A 42 -12.80 2.48 15.09
C HIS A 42 -13.61 2.38 13.77
N LEU A 43 -14.77 3.02 13.72
CA LEU A 43 -15.61 3.15 12.52
C LEU A 43 -15.19 4.31 11.62
N THR A 44 -14.29 5.19 12.09
CA THR A 44 -13.79 6.29 11.28
C THR A 44 -12.63 5.78 10.43
N LEU A 45 -12.79 5.75 9.12
CA LEU A 45 -11.71 5.47 8.18
C LEU A 45 -10.71 6.63 8.21
N ASN A 46 -9.59 6.38 8.84
CA ASN A 46 -8.49 7.33 8.87
C ASN A 46 -7.72 7.22 7.56
N ASN A 47 -8.06 8.07 6.60
CA ASN A 47 -7.40 8.13 5.30
C ASN A 47 -6.05 8.83 5.43
N HIS A 48 -5.04 8.11 5.92
CA HIS A 48 -3.67 8.57 5.85
C HIS A 48 -3.05 8.20 4.51
N PRO A 49 -2.24 9.08 3.92
CA PRO A 49 -1.48 8.72 2.74
C PRO A 49 -0.66 7.45 3.02
N LEU A 50 -0.70 6.51 2.09
CA LEU A 50 0.25 5.39 2.11
C LEU A 50 1.65 5.96 1.93
N ILE A 51 2.59 5.37 2.66
CA ILE A 51 4.01 5.63 2.45
C ILE A 51 4.66 4.36 1.93
N ASP A 52 5.63 4.53 1.06
CA ASP A 52 6.42 3.41 0.59
C ASP A 52 7.28 2.86 1.73
N VAL A 53 7.19 1.55 1.95
CA VAL A 53 8.06 0.88 2.92
C VAL A 53 9.43 0.69 2.28
N PRO A 54 10.51 1.21 2.88
CA PRO A 54 11.84 1.04 2.34
C PRO A 54 12.25 -0.42 2.20
N VAL A 55 12.97 -0.74 1.13
CA VAL A 55 13.61 -2.05 0.96
C VAL A 55 14.93 -2.03 1.75
N LEU A 56 15.18 -3.05 2.57
CA LEU A 56 16.45 -3.20 3.28
C LEU A 56 17.47 -3.86 2.36
N VAL A 57 18.43 -3.07 1.89
CA VAL A 57 19.46 -3.55 0.96
C VAL A 57 20.71 -3.91 1.73
N VAL A 58 20.96 -5.20 1.87
CA VAL A 58 22.04 -5.77 2.68
C VAL A 58 22.55 -7.08 2.11
N ASP A 59 23.77 -7.43 2.45
CA ASP A 59 24.25 -8.79 2.27
C ASP A 59 23.58 -9.73 3.30
N GLN A 60 22.85 -10.72 2.80
CA GLN A 60 22.16 -11.68 3.65
C GLN A 60 23.16 -12.49 4.47
N GLY A 61 22.87 -12.69 5.75
CA GLY A 61 23.58 -13.63 6.63
C GLY A 61 24.27 -13.04 7.85
N GLN A 62 24.47 -11.72 7.93
CA GLN A 62 25.14 -11.07 9.06
C GLN A 62 24.28 -9.97 9.68
N LEU A 63 23.15 -10.36 10.28
CA LEU A 63 22.16 -9.45 10.86
C LEU A 63 22.78 -8.48 11.88
N ASP A 64 23.73 -8.93 12.67
CA ASP A 64 24.45 -8.14 13.66
C ASP A 64 25.40 -7.08 13.05
N GLN A 65 25.69 -7.18 11.77
CA GLN A 65 26.51 -6.18 11.07
C GLN A 65 25.70 -4.94 10.65
N TRP A 66 24.40 -5.07 10.45
CA TRP A 66 23.57 -3.98 9.98
C TRP A 66 22.42 -3.58 10.91
N VAL A 67 22.16 -4.36 12.00
CA VAL A 67 21.21 -4.01 13.07
C VAL A 67 21.94 -3.99 14.41
N LYS A 68 21.78 -2.93 15.16
CA LYS A 68 22.33 -2.77 16.51
C LYS A 68 21.20 -2.59 17.52
N CYS A 69 21.31 -3.22 18.68
CA CYS A 69 20.47 -2.92 19.83
C CYS A 69 20.92 -1.59 20.43
N ILE A 70 20.05 -0.58 20.42
CA ILE A 70 20.31 0.73 20.99
C ILE A 70 19.73 0.88 22.41
N ASP A 71 18.67 0.15 22.72
CA ASP A 71 18.12 0.03 24.07
C ASP A 71 17.69 -1.42 24.37
N LYS A 72 18.40 -2.04 25.30
CA LYS A 72 18.12 -3.42 25.74
C LYS A 72 16.88 -3.53 26.61
N THR A 73 16.51 -2.48 27.31
CA THR A 73 15.38 -2.50 28.23
C THR A 73 14.06 -2.46 27.45
N SER A 74 13.99 -1.57 26.49
CA SER A 74 12.82 -1.41 25.61
C SER A 74 12.89 -2.24 24.34
N LEU A 75 13.97 -3.00 24.14
CA LEU A 75 14.24 -3.82 22.95
C LEU A 75 14.18 -3.00 21.65
N VAL A 76 14.83 -1.84 21.67
CA VAL A 76 14.91 -0.98 20.50
C VAL A 76 16.19 -1.25 19.73
N PHE A 77 16.03 -1.44 18.43
CA PHE A 77 17.12 -1.74 17.50
C PHE A 77 17.14 -0.68 16.39
N GLN A 78 18.30 -0.43 15.83
CA GLN A 78 18.46 0.49 14.71
C GLN A 78 19.31 -0.15 13.62
N THR A 79 18.89 0.03 12.37
CA THR A 79 19.70 -0.38 11.23
C THR A 79 20.80 0.64 10.95
N LYS A 80 21.81 0.22 10.20
CA LYS A 80 22.61 1.16 9.41
C LYS A 80 21.72 1.82 8.33
N PRO A 81 22.23 2.84 7.59
CA PRO A 81 21.47 3.49 6.51
C PRO A 81 21.34 2.59 5.27
N ILE A 82 20.54 1.55 5.39
CA ILE A 82 20.33 0.49 4.39
C ILE A 82 18.93 0.49 3.75
N GLY A 83 18.02 1.33 4.26
CA GLY A 83 16.68 1.46 3.72
C GLY A 83 16.68 2.24 2.40
N GLN A 84 16.22 1.63 1.30
CA GLN A 84 16.15 2.25 -0.02
C GLN A 84 14.70 2.55 -0.42
N PRO A 85 14.48 3.66 -1.12
CA PRO A 85 15.44 4.68 -1.53
C PRO A 85 15.91 5.58 -0.39
N GLY A 86 17.07 6.20 -0.57
CA GLY A 86 17.53 7.31 0.29
C GLY A 86 18.43 6.92 1.44
N ASN A 87 18.92 5.69 1.54
CA ASN A 87 19.84 5.24 2.60
C ASN A 87 19.30 5.52 4.01
N GLN A 88 18.06 5.11 4.26
CA GLN A 88 17.36 5.38 5.52
C GLN A 88 17.83 4.44 6.63
N GLU A 89 17.96 4.99 7.83
CA GLU A 89 18.08 4.21 9.05
C GLU A 89 16.69 3.90 9.60
N ILE A 90 16.42 2.63 9.90
CA ILE A 90 15.13 2.21 10.41
C ILE A 90 15.25 1.81 11.87
N THR A 91 14.38 2.39 12.68
CA THR A 91 14.26 2.02 14.10
C THR A 91 13.23 0.91 14.25
N PHE A 92 13.64 -0.22 14.80
CA PHE A 92 12.79 -1.36 15.11
C PHE A 92 12.51 -1.42 16.60
N MET A 93 11.28 -1.72 16.96
CA MET A 93 10.83 -1.90 18.34
C MET A 93 9.81 -3.02 18.43
N PRO A 94 9.55 -3.59 19.62
CA PRO A 94 8.48 -4.57 19.78
C PRO A 94 7.17 -4.08 19.22
N PHE A 95 6.51 -4.89 18.41
CA PHE A 95 5.25 -4.51 17.75
C PHE A 95 4.20 -4.00 18.76
N TYR A 96 4.12 -4.58 19.94
CA TYR A 96 3.20 -4.13 20.99
C TYR A 96 3.51 -2.77 21.60
N ASN A 97 4.69 -2.19 21.29
CA ASN A 97 5.09 -0.84 21.72
C ASN A 97 4.93 0.23 20.62
N VAL A 98 4.49 -0.19 19.43
CA VAL A 98 4.28 0.75 18.34
C VAL A 98 2.90 1.39 18.48
N HIS A 99 2.89 2.68 18.80
CA HIS A 99 1.67 3.45 18.95
C HIS A 99 1.77 4.77 18.19
N HIS A 100 0.66 5.19 17.59
CA HIS A 100 0.47 6.52 16.98
C HIS A 100 1.57 6.92 15.97
N GLN A 101 1.95 5.98 15.13
CA GLN A 101 2.90 6.19 14.04
C GLN A 101 2.70 5.15 12.94
N ARG A 102 3.17 5.46 11.74
CA ARG A 102 3.25 4.47 10.68
C ARG A 102 4.34 3.45 10.99
N TYR A 103 4.12 2.21 10.59
CA TYR A 103 5.07 1.14 10.80
C TYR A 103 4.91 0.04 9.76
N SER A 104 5.93 -0.78 9.61
CA SER A 104 5.81 -2.07 8.91
C SER A 104 6.39 -3.19 9.76
N VAL A 105 5.77 -4.36 9.67
CA VAL A 105 6.28 -5.63 10.22
C VAL A 105 6.98 -6.43 9.12
N TYR A 106 6.50 -6.30 7.87
CA TYR A 106 7.03 -7.02 6.72
C TYR A 106 7.98 -6.12 5.93
N TRP A 107 9.16 -6.65 5.63
CA TRP A 107 10.24 -5.94 4.96
C TRP A 107 10.79 -6.75 3.81
N TYR A 108 10.98 -6.14 2.68
CA TYR A 108 11.84 -6.72 1.66
C TYR A 108 13.30 -6.58 2.10
N VAL A 109 14.01 -7.71 2.17
CA VAL A 109 15.44 -7.76 2.49
C VAL A 109 16.15 -8.38 1.31
N MET A 110 16.99 -7.62 0.65
CA MET A 110 17.59 -7.96 -0.64
C MET A 110 19.07 -7.59 -0.66
N THR A 111 19.83 -8.28 -1.48
CA THR A 111 21.17 -7.84 -1.89
C THR A 111 21.06 -6.64 -2.85
N GLU A 112 22.14 -5.88 -3.02
CA GLU A 112 22.17 -4.77 -3.98
C GLU A 112 21.78 -5.21 -5.40
N LYS A 113 22.28 -6.36 -5.83
CA LYS A 113 21.93 -6.92 -7.14
C LYS A 113 20.44 -7.25 -7.29
N GLU A 114 19.86 -7.85 -6.26
CA GLU A 114 18.42 -8.16 -6.25
C GLU A 114 17.57 -6.89 -6.23
N TYR A 115 17.99 -5.87 -5.50
CA TYR A 115 17.30 -4.57 -5.46
C TYR A 115 17.32 -3.86 -6.82
N LEU A 116 18.45 -3.86 -7.52
CA LEU A 116 18.53 -3.28 -8.86
C LEU A 116 17.62 -4.02 -9.84
N ASN A 117 17.63 -5.35 -9.83
CA ASN A 117 16.73 -6.14 -10.65
C ASN A 117 15.26 -5.90 -10.30
N PHE A 118 14.92 -5.82 -9.03
CA PHE A 118 13.56 -5.55 -8.55
C PHE A 118 13.05 -4.19 -9.07
N THR A 119 13.86 -3.15 -8.98
CA THR A 119 13.49 -1.82 -9.48
C THR A 119 13.37 -1.78 -11.00
N ASP A 120 14.18 -2.52 -11.72
CA ASP A 120 14.10 -2.60 -13.17
C ASP A 120 12.88 -3.41 -13.63
N GLU A 121 12.56 -4.52 -12.97
CA GLU A 121 11.34 -5.29 -13.23
C GLU A 121 10.06 -4.45 -13.00
N GLU A 122 10.01 -3.64 -11.95
CA GLU A 122 8.87 -2.75 -11.70
C GLU A 122 8.74 -1.66 -12.77
N LYS A 123 9.84 -1.07 -13.19
CA LYS A 123 9.85 -0.10 -14.30
C LYS A 123 9.40 -0.74 -15.62
N GLU A 124 9.88 -1.93 -15.91
CA GLU A 124 9.49 -2.67 -17.11
C GLU A 124 8.00 -3.01 -17.11
N LYS A 125 7.45 -3.47 -15.99
CA LYS A 125 6.00 -3.70 -15.85
C LYS A 125 5.19 -2.43 -16.11
N GLN A 126 5.57 -1.30 -15.53
CA GLN A 126 4.89 -0.03 -15.74
C GLN A 126 4.96 0.40 -17.22
N GLU A 127 6.09 0.22 -17.86
CA GLU A 127 6.25 0.54 -19.29
C GLU A 127 5.41 -0.38 -20.19
N ILE A 128 5.33 -1.67 -19.87
CA ILE A 128 4.45 -2.62 -20.58
C ILE A 128 3.00 -2.19 -20.44
N ILE A 129 2.53 -1.92 -19.21
CA ILE A 129 1.15 -1.47 -18.97
C ILE A 129 0.87 -0.20 -19.77
N ARG A 130 1.75 0.79 -19.71
CA ARG A 130 1.60 2.04 -20.48
C ARG A 130 1.50 1.80 -21.98
N ARG A 131 2.29 0.89 -22.50
CA ARG A 131 2.34 0.58 -23.94
C ARG A 131 1.10 -0.16 -24.45
N ILE A 132 0.53 -1.06 -23.62
CA ILE A 132 -0.64 -1.86 -24.00
C ILE A 132 -1.97 -1.16 -23.65
N THR A 133 -1.96 -0.09 -22.88
CA THR A 133 -3.16 0.66 -22.53
C THR A 133 -3.61 1.49 -23.70
N VAL A 134 -4.79 1.19 -24.24
CA VAL A 134 -5.42 1.92 -25.34
C VAL A 134 -6.12 3.16 -24.83
N ASP A 135 -6.76 3.05 -23.67
CA ASP A 135 -7.51 4.13 -23.04
C ASP A 135 -7.58 3.94 -21.53
N ALA A 136 -7.72 5.03 -20.79
CA ALA A 136 -7.83 5.00 -19.33
C ALA A 136 -8.61 6.20 -18.84
N VAL A 137 -9.47 6.00 -17.84
CA VAL A 137 -10.14 7.08 -17.12
C VAL A 137 -9.87 6.95 -15.62
N GLN A 138 -9.46 8.06 -15.01
CA GLN A 138 -9.33 8.17 -13.57
C GLN A 138 -10.58 8.84 -13.01
N PRO A 139 -11.40 8.17 -12.21
CA PRO A 139 -12.54 8.77 -11.56
C PRO A 139 -12.15 10.02 -10.74
N ASN A 140 -13.05 11.01 -10.67
CA ASN A 140 -12.84 12.29 -10.02
C ASN A 140 -11.82 13.24 -10.69
N GLU A 141 -11.22 12.84 -11.81
CA GLU A 141 -10.43 13.72 -12.67
C GLU A 141 -11.36 14.35 -13.70
N GLN A 142 -11.80 15.58 -13.42
CA GLN A 142 -12.86 16.26 -14.18
C GLN A 142 -12.63 16.24 -15.68
N GLN A 143 -11.42 16.53 -16.13
CA GLN A 143 -11.09 16.57 -17.56
C GLN A 143 -11.23 15.20 -18.22
N GLN A 144 -10.71 14.16 -17.58
CA GLN A 144 -10.79 12.80 -18.09
C GLN A 144 -12.24 12.30 -18.12
N GLU A 145 -13.03 12.60 -17.09
CA GLU A 145 -14.45 12.22 -17.05
C GLU A 145 -15.28 12.92 -18.14
N ILE A 146 -14.96 14.17 -18.47
CA ILE A 146 -15.60 14.89 -19.58
C ILE A 146 -15.22 14.25 -20.91
N GLU A 147 -13.95 13.98 -21.15
CA GLU A 147 -13.44 13.35 -22.37
C GLU A 147 -14.02 11.96 -22.62
N HIS A 148 -14.35 11.23 -21.56
CA HIS A 148 -15.00 9.91 -21.59
C HIS A 148 -16.52 9.99 -21.46
N HIS A 149 -17.12 11.14 -21.72
CA HIS A 149 -18.57 11.38 -21.77
C HIS A 149 -19.31 10.84 -20.54
N LEU A 150 -18.79 11.08 -19.34
CA LEU A 150 -19.42 10.62 -18.09
C LEU A 150 -20.92 10.91 -18.08
N LYS A 151 -21.72 9.87 -17.95
CA LYS A 151 -23.14 9.93 -17.61
C LYS A 151 -23.33 9.37 -16.21
N LYS A 152 -24.13 10.03 -15.40
CA LYS A 152 -24.31 9.63 -13.99
C LYS A 152 -25.65 10.04 -13.43
N GLU A 153 -26.16 9.21 -12.54
CA GLU A 153 -27.32 9.50 -11.68
C GLU A 153 -27.03 8.90 -10.31
N ASN A 154 -27.36 9.60 -9.23
CA ASN A 154 -27.06 9.18 -7.85
C ASN A 154 -25.61 8.65 -7.66
N SER A 155 -24.67 9.28 -8.32
CA SER A 155 -23.27 8.89 -8.31
C SER A 155 -22.41 9.98 -7.66
N TYR A 156 -21.48 9.57 -6.85
CA TYR A 156 -20.58 10.42 -6.08
C TYR A 156 -19.14 10.11 -6.46
N SER A 157 -18.27 11.06 -6.30
CA SER A 157 -16.84 10.88 -6.51
C SER A 157 -16.05 11.61 -5.44
N GLY A 158 -14.84 11.17 -5.22
CA GLY A 158 -13.92 11.78 -4.29
C GLY A 158 -12.50 11.26 -4.50
N TYR A 159 -11.63 11.61 -3.58
CA TYR A 159 -10.23 11.24 -3.62
C TYR A 159 -9.87 10.44 -2.37
N ALA A 160 -9.35 9.23 -2.54
CA ALA A 160 -8.83 8.40 -1.47
C ALA A 160 -7.33 8.65 -1.30
N SER A 161 -6.97 9.47 -0.32
CA SER A 161 -5.58 9.86 -0.06
C SER A 161 -4.69 8.68 0.29
N ILE A 162 -5.26 7.63 0.91
CA ILE A 162 -4.53 6.42 1.31
C ILE A 162 -3.93 5.65 0.13
N VAL A 163 -4.58 5.69 -1.03
CA VAL A 163 -4.14 5.02 -2.27
C VAL A 163 -3.81 5.99 -3.39
N HIS A 164 -3.84 7.29 -3.09
CA HIS A 164 -3.60 8.37 -4.05
C HIS A 164 -4.42 8.25 -5.34
N ARG A 165 -5.72 7.89 -5.20
CA ARG A 165 -6.60 7.71 -6.36
C ARG A 165 -7.95 8.37 -6.16
N GLY A 166 -8.46 8.92 -7.25
CA GLY A 166 -9.88 9.27 -7.36
C GLY A 166 -10.76 8.02 -7.38
N TRP A 167 -11.96 8.14 -6.88
CA TRP A 167 -12.96 7.09 -6.90
C TRP A 167 -14.31 7.63 -7.32
N ARG A 168 -15.20 6.75 -7.76
CA ARG A 168 -16.61 7.02 -8.04
C ARG A 168 -17.44 5.83 -7.60
N ASP A 169 -18.57 6.11 -6.97
CA ASP A 169 -19.59 5.13 -6.64
C ASP A 169 -20.97 5.54 -7.17
N SER A 170 -21.90 4.65 -7.12
CA SER A 170 -23.34 4.92 -7.30
C SER A 170 -24.13 4.30 -6.15
N ARG A 171 -25.28 4.90 -5.81
CA ARG A 171 -26.10 4.48 -4.67
C ARG A 171 -27.54 4.28 -5.08
N GLY A 172 -28.19 3.30 -4.44
CA GLY A 172 -29.55 2.89 -4.79
C GLY A 172 -29.64 2.46 -6.25
N ASP A 173 -30.59 2.99 -6.99
CA ASP A 173 -30.77 2.73 -8.44
C ASP A 173 -29.87 3.63 -9.32
N GLY A 174 -28.85 4.25 -8.72
CA GLY A 174 -27.94 5.13 -9.43
C GLY A 174 -26.96 4.37 -10.32
N PHE A 175 -26.38 5.09 -11.27
CA PHE A 175 -25.35 4.57 -12.17
C PHE A 175 -24.33 5.63 -12.52
N PHE A 176 -23.22 5.18 -13.06
CA PHE A 176 -22.30 6.00 -13.86
C PHE A 176 -21.75 5.17 -15.02
N SER A 177 -21.39 5.84 -16.09
CA SER A 177 -20.81 5.19 -17.28
C SER A 177 -19.80 6.09 -17.96
N TYR A 178 -18.82 5.47 -18.58
CA TYR A 178 -17.81 6.10 -19.43
C TYR A 178 -17.81 5.49 -20.81
N GLU A 179 -17.52 6.29 -21.81
CA GLU A 179 -17.23 5.83 -23.16
C GLU A 179 -15.73 5.60 -23.29
N MET A 180 -15.34 4.35 -23.50
CA MET A 180 -13.92 3.97 -23.61
C MET A 180 -13.54 3.70 -25.05
N LYS A 181 -12.33 4.09 -25.44
CA LYS A 181 -11.76 3.76 -26.74
C LYS A 181 -11.39 2.28 -26.79
N THR A 182 -11.65 1.67 -27.92
CA THR A 182 -11.28 0.27 -28.18
C THR A 182 -10.52 0.16 -29.51
N GLU A 183 -9.70 -0.89 -29.62
CA GLU A 183 -9.03 -1.25 -30.87
C GLU A 183 -9.70 -2.53 -31.44
N PRO A 184 -10.62 -2.39 -32.42
CA PRO A 184 -11.41 -3.50 -32.91
C PRO A 184 -10.63 -4.62 -33.60
N SER A 185 -9.38 -4.36 -33.96
CA SER A 185 -8.54 -5.33 -34.67
C SER A 185 -7.91 -6.41 -33.77
N GLN A 186 -8.06 -6.29 -32.45
CA GLN A 186 -7.44 -7.18 -31.47
C GLN A 186 -8.34 -7.41 -30.25
N PRO A 187 -8.13 -8.51 -29.50
CA PRO A 187 -8.81 -8.74 -28.23
C PRO A 187 -8.50 -7.63 -27.24
N MET A 188 -9.54 -7.12 -26.58
CA MET A 188 -9.42 -6.08 -25.57
C MET A 188 -9.81 -6.61 -24.20
N TYR A 189 -9.24 -6.04 -23.16
CA TYR A 189 -9.55 -6.34 -21.76
C TYR A 189 -9.89 -5.05 -21.04
N LEU A 190 -10.89 -5.08 -20.19
CA LEU A 190 -11.21 -4.00 -19.26
C LEU A 190 -10.58 -4.31 -17.90
N LEU A 191 -9.71 -3.44 -17.43
CA LEU A 191 -9.17 -3.50 -16.07
C LEU A 191 -9.90 -2.50 -15.20
N VAL A 192 -10.65 -2.98 -14.21
CA VAL A 192 -11.33 -2.16 -13.21
C VAL A 192 -10.67 -2.37 -11.87
N THR A 193 -10.34 -1.27 -11.19
CA THR A 193 -9.81 -1.32 -9.82
C THR A 193 -10.91 -0.98 -8.83
N TYR A 194 -11.25 -1.92 -7.97
CA TYR A 194 -12.20 -1.73 -6.88
C TYR A 194 -11.47 -1.45 -5.57
N PHE A 195 -12.13 -0.74 -4.68
CA PHE A 195 -11.65 -0.63 -3.31
C PHE A 195 -11.83 -1.97 -2.59
N GLY A 196 -10.80 -2.43 -1.86
CA GLY A 196 -10.75 -3.78 -1.31
C GLY A 196 -11.84 -4.15 -0.28
N SER A 197 -12.62 -3.18 0.20
CA SER A 197 -13.75 -3.40 1.11
C SER A 197 -15.10 -3.15 0.44
N ASP A 198 -15.13 -3.12 -0.90
CA ASP A 198 -16.33 -2.80 -1.67
C ASP A 198 -17.28 -4.00 -1.88
N ASP A 199 -16.88 -5.20 -1.51
CA ASP A 199 -17.69 -6.42 -1.61
C ASP A 199 -18.86 -6.44 -0.63
N THR A 200 -18.67 -5.87 0.58
CA THR A 200 -19.73 -5.77 1.57
C THR A 200 -19.66 -4.44 2.30
N PHE A 201 -20.75 -3.73 2.33
CA PHE A 201 -20.96 -2.56 3.19
C PHE A 201 -21.99 -2.89 4.26
N GLN A 202 -21.61 -2.85 5.52
CA GLN A 202 -22.55 -2.99 6.64
C GLN A 202 -22.83 -1.59 7.22
N SER A 203 -24.06 -1.15 7.14
CA SER A 203 -24.57 -0.08 8.00
C SER A 203 -25.25 -0.73 9.22
N GLU A 204 -25.45 0.04 10.31
CA GLU A 204 -26.09 -0.48 11.53
C GLU A 204 -27.49 -1.10 11.29
N GLU A 205 -28.11 -0.84 10.14
CA GLU A 205 -29.47 -1.30 9.84
C GLU A 205 -29.57 -2.27 8.63
N GLN A 206 -28.61 -2.29 7.71
CA GLN A 206 -28.70 -3.13 6.50
C GLN A 206 -27.31 -3.51 5.95
N THR A 207 -27.21 -4.76 5.45
CA THR A 207 -26.08 -5.21 4.64
C THR A 207 -26.40 -4.97 3.18
N TYR A 208 -25.55 -4.24 2.46
CA TYR A 208 -25.69 -4.02 1.02
C TYR A 208 -24.62 -4.84 0.29
N GLU A 209 -25.06 -5.66 -0.64
CA GLU A 209 -24.17 -6.28 -1.63
C GLU A 209 -24.00 -5.32 -2.80
N ARG A 210 -22.78 -5.06 -3.22
CA ARG A 210 -22.50 -4.30 -4.44
C ARG A 210 -22.46 -5.25 -5.62
N ASN A 211 -23.37 -5.05 -6.56
CA ASN A 211 -23.39 -5.77 -7.82
C ASN A 211 -22.69 -4.95 -8.90
N PHE A 212 -21.80 -5.57 -9.64
CA PHE A 212 -21.12 -4.97 -10.77
C PHE A 212 -21.54 -5.67 -12.05
N GLU A 213 -22.06 -4.89 -13.00
CA GLU A 213 -22.34 -5.34 -14.36
C GLU A 213 -21.32 -4.72 -15.33
N ILE A 214 -20.77 -5.53 -16.24
CA ILE A 214 -19.80 -5.10 -17.26
C ILE A 214 -20.43 -5.19 -18.63
#